data_ecb2ca82d67d899efbc0129e3798c3b3
#
_entry.id   ecb2ca82d67d899efbc0129e3798c3b3
#
_cell.length_a   1.000
_cell.length_b   1.000
_cell.length_c   1.000
_cell.angle_alpha   90.00
_cell.angle_beta   90.00
_cell.angle_gamma   90.00
#
_symmetry.space_group_name_H-M   'P 1'
#
loop_
_entity.id
_entity.type
_entity.pdbx_description
1 polymer ?
#
loop_
_entity_poly.entity_id
_entity_poly.type
_entity_poly.pdbx_seq_one_letter_code
_entity_poly.pdbx_strand_id
1 'polypeptide(L)'
;MGLTLGAVVLRVQDLDRMVAFWSAALDLVPRAEPEDDWAALRPREGGGVHLSLDLHRSEYALPPRFHLDLYADDRAAEVARLEGLGARVIPLDHHREVDWTLMEDPEGNRFDVCDRPPR
;
A
#
# COMPACT_ATOMS: atom_id res chain seq x y z
N MET A 1 19.28 -19.85 4.68
CA MET A 1 18.90 -18.64 5.39
C MET A 1 17.63 -18.86 6.15
N GLY A 2 17.58 -18.44 7.41
CA GLY A 2 16.46 -18.71 8.30
C GLY A 2 15.34 -17.67 8.31
N LEU A 3 15.50 -16.50 7.65
CA LEU A 3 14.51 -15.42 7.67
C LEU A 3 14.15 -14.96 6.27
N THR A 4 12.86 -14.64 6.08
CA THR A 4 12.36 -14.00 4.86
C THR A 4 11.39 -12.88 5.25
N LEU A 5 11.27 -11.87 4.39
CA LEU A 5 10.25 -10.84 4.59
C LEU A 5 8.90 -11.42 4.20
N GLY A 6 8.00 -11.57 5.18
CA GLY A 6 6.69 -12.20 4.96
C GLY A 6 5.58 -11.22 4.64
N ALA A 7 5.49 -10.15 5.40
CA ALA A 7 4.41 -9.18 5.24
C ALA A 7 4.82 -7.80 5.72
N VAL A 8 4.20 -6.78 5.13
CA VAL A 8 4.14 -5.44 5.69
C VAL A 8 2.81 -5.33 6.44
N VAL A 9 2.83 -4.79 7.65
CA VAL A 9 1.63 -4.59 8.46
C VAL A 9 1.33 -3.10 8.51
N LEU A 10 0.13 -2.75 8.07
CA LEU A 10 -0.35 -1.37 8.04
C LEU A 10 -1.46 -1.21 9.08
N ARG A 11 -1.29 -0.27 10.02
CA ARG A 11 -2.34 0.04 10.98
C ARG A 11 -3.42 0.90 10.32
N VAL A 12 -4.69 0.54 10.52
CA VAL A 12 -5.83 1.21 9.87
C VAL A 12 -6.90 1.58 10.90
N GLN A 13 -7.76 2.51 10.54
CA GLN A 13 -8.87 2.96 11.37
C GLN A 13 -10.22 2.43 10.87
N ASP A 14 -10.34 2.15 9.58
CA ASP A 14 -11.53 1.57 8.96
C ASP A 14 -11.09 0.35 8.15
N LEU A 15 -11.22 -0.82 8.76
CA LEU A 15 -10.68 -2.05 8.18
C LEU A 15 -11.36 -2.39 6.85
N ASP A 16 -12.69 -2.35 6.79
CA ASP A 16 -13.41 -2.74 5.58
C ASP A 16 -13.06 -1.83 4.41
N ARG A 17 -12.99 -0.53 4.64
CA ARG A 17 -12.63 0.45 3.61
C ARG A 17 -11.22 0.24 3.14
N MET A 18 -10.29 -0.01 4.05
CA MET A 18 -8.88 -0.17 3.70
C MET A 18 -8.60 -1.51 3.04
N VAL A 19 -9.31 -2.57 3.42
CA VAL A 19 -9.26 -3.85 2.69
C VAL A 19 -9.73 -3.64 1.25
N ALA A 20 -10.85 -2.94 1.05
CA ALA A 20 -11.37 -2.68 -0.29
C ALA A 20 -10.37 -1.88 -1.13
N PHE A 21 -9.80 -0.81 -0.56
CA PHE A 21 -8.84 0.03 -1.27
C PHE A 21 -7.60 -0.77 -1.70
N TRP A 22 -6.91 -1.39 -0.74
CA TRP A 22 -5.64 -2.06 -1.03
C TRP A 22 -5.81 -3.32 -1.87
N SER A 23 -6.92 -4.05 -1.69
CA SER A 23 -7.22 -5.20 -2.54
C SER A 23 -7.41 -4.79 -4.00
N ALA A 24 -8.12 -3.69 -4.24
CA ALA A 24 -8.32 -3.17 -5.60
C ALA A 24 -7.03 -2.55 -6.17
N ALA A 25 -6.27 -1.82 -5.34
CA ALA A 25 -5.06 -1.15 -5.77
C ALA A 25 -3.97 -2.14 -6.22
N LEU A 26 -3.78 -3.23 -5.49
CA LEU A 26 -2.67 -4.17 -5.69
C LEU A 26 -3.12 -5.56 -6.15
N ASP A 27 -4.40 -5.75 -6.44
CA ASP A 27 -4.98 -7.06 -6.78
C ASP A 27 -4.66 -8.11 -5.73
N LEU A 28 -5.05 -7.82 -4.48
CA LEU A 28 -4.86 -8.71 -3.36
C LEU A 28 -6.12 -9.50 -3.06
N VAL A 29 -5.93 -10.68 -2.50
CA VAL A 29 -7.00 -11.53 -2.00
C VAL A 29 -6.70 -11.94 -0.57
N PRO A 30 -7.72 -12.31 0.24
CA PRO A 30 -7.47 -12.78 1.61
C PRO A 30 -6.57 -14.01 1.63
N ARG A 31 -5.57 -13.99 2.49
CA ARG A 31 -4.73 -15.15 2.77
C ARG A 31 -5.40 -16.12 3.74
N ALA A 32 -6.24 -15.59 4.61
CA ALA A 32 -6.98 -16.34 5.62
C ALA A 32 -8.33 -15.67 5.83
N GLU A 33 -9.24 -16.33 6.55
CA GLU A 33 -10.53 -15.77 6.89
C GLU A 33 -10.34 -14.45 7.64
N PRO A 34 -10.93 -13.33 7.17
CA PRO A 34 -10.79 -12.05 7.86
C PRO A 34 -11.41 -12.10 9.26
N GLU A 35 -10.74 -11.44 10.20
CA GLU A 35 -11.22 -11.25 11.56
C GLU A 35 -11.76 -9.83 11.71
N ASP A 36 -12.41 -9.54 12.84
CA ASP A 36 -13.02 -8.23 13.08
C ASP A 36 -11.98 -7.10 13.14
N ASP A 37 -10.75 -7.40 13.55
CA ASP A 37 -9.69 -6.44 13.77
C ASP A 37 -8.42 -6.70 12.93
N TRP A 38 -8.49 -7.63 11.97
CA TRP A 38 -7.30 -8.05 11.24
C TRP A 38 -7.66 -8.62 9.88
N ALA A 39 -6.92 -8.23 8.86
CA ALA A 39 -7.01 -8.82 7.53
C ALA A 39 -5.60 -9.08 6.99
N ALA A 40 -5.34 -10.31 6.60
CA ALA A 40 -4.09 -10.69 5.95
C ALA A 40 -4.35 -10.88 4.46
N LEU A 41 -3.68 -10.08 3.62
CA LEU A 41 -3.88 -10.06 2.19
C LEU A 41 -2.62 -10.56 1.47
N ARG A 42 -2.82 -11.22 0.34
CA ARG A 42 -1.73 -11.71 -0.50
C ARG A 42 -1.99 -11.36 -1.96
N PRO A 43 -0.93 -11.26 -2.79
CA PRO A 43 -1.13 -11.10 -4.23
C PRO A 43 -1.92 -12.29 -4.80
N ARG A 44 -2.90 -11.99 -5.66
CA ARG A 44 -3.71 -13.02 -6.32
C ARG A 44 -2.83 -13.96 -7.15
N GLU A 45 -1.87 -13.39 -7.87
CA GLU A 45 -0.97 -14.15 -8.75
C GLU A 45 0.06 -14.98 -8.00
N GLY A 46 0.11 -14.85 -6.67
CA GLY A 46 1.13 -15.52 -5.87
C GLY A 46 2.47 -14.78 -5.93
N GLY A 47 3.39 -15.15 -5.04
CA GLY A 47 4.67 -14.45 -4.92
C GLY A 47 4.53 -13.05 -4.34
N GLY A 48 5.65 -12.37 -4.16
CA GLY A 48 5.64 -11.01 -3.65
C GLY A 48 5.39 -10.90 -2.16
N VAL A 49 5.39 -9.67 -1.67
CA VAL A 49 5.21 -9.37 -0.26
C VAL A 49 3.72 -9.29 0.06
N HIS A 50 3.32 -9.87 1.18
CA HIS A 50 1.94 -9.80 1.67
C HIS A 50 1.71 -8.48 2.39
N LEU A 51 0.45 -8.03 2.42
CA LEU A 51 0.04 -6.85 3.15
C LEU A 51 -1.02 -7.25 4.18
N SER A 52 -0.75 -6.95 5.44
CA SER A 52 -1.72 -7.18 6.52
C SER A 52 -2.23 -5.85 7.04
N LEU A 53 -3.51 -5.79 7.38
CA LEU A 53 -4.15 -4.60 7.90
C LEU A 53 -4.58 -4.85 9.34
N ASP A 54 -4.18 -3.96 10.24
CA ASP A 54 -4.34 -4.12 11.68
C ASP A 54 -5.22 -3.00 12.23
N LEU A 55 -6.41 -3.37 12.71
CA LEU A 55 -7.32 -2.44 13.38
C LEU A 55 -7.14 -2.56 14.90
N HIS A 56 -6.28 -1.72 15.47
CA HIS A 56 -6.09 -1.61 16.93
C HIS A 56 -5.55 -2.86 17.64
N ARG A 57 -5.09 -3.88 16.93
CA ARG A 57 -4.48 -5.05 17.56
C ARG A 57 -3.12 -4.73 18.15
N SER A 58 -2.39 -3.79 17.53
CA SER A 58 -1.12 -3.31 18.03
C SER A 58 -1.31 -2.09 18.93
N GLU A 59 -0.73 -2.12 20.12
CA GLU A 59 -0.78 -1.00 21.09
C GLU A 59 0.26 0.08 20.77
N TYR A 60 1.17 -0.17 19.82
CA TYR A 60 2.28 0.73 19.56
C TYR A 60 1.94 1.69 18.43
N ALA A 61 1.93 2.99 18.76
CA ALA A 61 1.93 4.04 17.75
C ALA A 61 3.39 4.33 17.39
N LEU A 62 3.88 3.70 16.33
CA LEU A 62 5.24 3.98 15.84
C LEU A 62 5.19 5.16 14.87
N PRO A 63 6.19 6.07 14.94
CA PRO A 63 6.32 7.09 13.89
C PRO A 63 6.46 6.42 12.52
N PRO A 64 5.92 7.00 11.45
CA PRO A 64 6.02 6.41 10.12
C PRO A 64 7.48 6.50 9.63
N ARG A 65 8.23 5.42 9.82
CA ARG A 65 9.61 5.29 9.34
C ARG A 65 9.68 4.53 8.02
N PHE A 66 8.56 3.97 7.58
CA PHE A 66 8.48 3.18 6.36
C PHE A 66 7.44 3.78 5.44
N HIS A 67 7.66 3.65 4.15
CA HIS A 67 6.65 3.88 3.14
C HIS A 67 6.74 2.77 2.10
N LEU A 68 5.71 2.64 1.28
CA LEU A 68 5.70 1.66 0.21
C LEU A 68 6.14 2.34 -1.08
N ASP A 69 6.99 1.67 -1.85
CA ASP A 69 7.26 2.03 -3.23
C ASP A 69 6.51 1.03 -4.11
N LEU A 70 5.60 1.52 -4.94
CA LEU A 70 4.83 0.72 -5.87
C LEU A 70 5.36 0.98 -7.28
N TYR A 71 5.76 -0.07 -7.98
CA TYR A 71 6.34 0.06 -9.32
C TYR A 71 5.26 0.00 -10.37
N ALA A 72 5.25 0.98 -11.27
CA ALA A 72 4.27 1.11 -12.34
C ALA A 72 4.95 1.05 -13.71
N ASP A 73 4.32 0.36 -14.65
CA ASP A 73 4.74 0.42 -16.06
C ASP A 73 4.29 1.73 -16.71
N ASP A 74 3.13 2.26 -16.28
CA ASP A 74 2.61 3.56 -16.69
C ASP A 74 2.19 4.31 -15.44
N ARG A 75 3.08 5.16 -14.93
CA ARG A 75 2.87 5.87 -13.67
C ARG A 75 1.63 6.77 -13.71
N ALA A 76 1.45 7.53 -14.78
CA ALA A 76 0.32 8.45 -14.89
C ALA A 76 -1.01 7.71 -14.88
N ALA A 77 -1.11 6.58 -15.58
CA ALA A 77 -2.32 5.76 -15.61
C ALA A 77 -2.61 5.15 -14.22
N GLU A 78 -1.58 4.67 -13.53
CA GLU A 78 -1.76 4.08 -12.21
C GLU A 78 -2.14 5.14 -11.17
N VAL A 79 -1.55 6.32 -11.22
CA VAL A 79 -1.93 7.43 -10.33
C VAL A 79 -3.41 7.77 -10.52
N ALA A 80 -3.87 7.90 -11.77
CA ALA A 80 -5.28 8.21 -12.05
C ALA A 80 -6.21 7.10 -11.54
N ARG A 81 -5.84 5.83 -11.72
CA ARG A 81 -6.60 4.69 -11.21
C ARG A 81 -6.72 4.72 -9.69
N LEU A 82 -5.61 4.99 -8.99
CA LEU A 82 -5.58 5.06 -7.53
C LEU A 82 -6.41 6.23 -7.00
N GLU A 83 -6.37 7.38 -7.68
CA GLU A 83 -7.23 8.51 -7.31
C GLU A 83 -8.71 8.13 -7.40
N GLY A 84 -9.10 7.38 -8.43
CA GLY A 84 -10.45 6.85 -8.56
C GLY A 84 -10.84 5.89 -7.44
N LEU A 85 -9.88 5.26 -6.78
CA LEU A 85 -10.10 4.37 -5.63
C LEU A 85 -10.11 5.12 -4.29
N GLY A 86 -9.76 6.40 -4.27
CA GLY A 86 -9.81 7.21 -3.07
C GLY A 86 -8.45 7.69 -2.55
N ALA A 87 -7.36 7.40 -3.25
CA ALA A 87 -6.06 7.93 -2.92
C ALA A 87 -5.92 9.38 -3.40
N ARG A 88 -4.95 10.10 -2.88
CA ARG A 88 -4.69 11.49 -3.24
C ARG A 88 -3.23 11.70 -3.56
N VAL A 89 -2.95 12.51 -4.57
CA VAL A 89 -1.60 12.98 -4.86
C VAL A 89 -1.22 14.04 -3.82
N ILE A 90 -0.02 13.90 -3.28
CA ILE A 90 0.57 14.93 -2.41
C ILE A 90 1.53 15.75 -3.27
N PRO A 91 1.24 17.05 -3.50
CA PRO A 91 2.14 17.90 -4.28
C PRO A 91 3.49 18.04 -3.60
N LEU A 92 4.56 17.99 -4.38
CA LEU A 92 5.91 18.22 -3.90
C LEU A 92 6.43 19.52 -4.47
N ASP A 93 7.03 20.33 -3.60
CA ASP A 93 7.63 21.61 -3.97
C ASP A 93 9.10 21.39 -4.32
N HIS A 94 9.35 20.90 -5.53
CA HIS A 94 10.70 20.80 -6.07
C HIS A 94 10.70 21.13 -7.55
N HIS A 95 11.84 21.60 -8.01
CA HIS A 95 11.98 22.13 -9.37
C HIS A 95 12.67 21.16 -10.34
N ARG A 96 12.73 19.88 -9.99
CA ARG A 96 13.33 18.88 -10.87
C ARG A 96 12.35 17.76 -11.21
N GLU A 97 12.50 17.22 -12.38
CA GLU A 97 11.78 16.02 -12.80
C GLU A 97 12.18 14.84 -11.93
N VAL A 98 11.19 14.09 -11.49
CA VAL A 98 11.40 12.86 -10.72
C VAL A 98 10.61 11.72 -11.36
N ASP A 99 11.03 10.49 -11.08
CA ASP A 99 10.43 9.29 -11.64
C ASP A 99 9.42 8.63 -10.68
N TRP A 100 8.85 9.42 -9.77
CA TRP A 100 7.88 8.94 -8.79
C TRP A 100 6.86 10.02 -8.46
N THR A 101 5.70 9.59 -7.95
CA THR A 101 4.62 10.46 -7.48
C THR A 101 4.28 10.08 -6.05
N LEU A 102 4.34 11.03 -5.13
CA LEU A 102 3.94 10.81 -3.75
C LEU A 102 2.43 10.87 -3.63
N MET A 103 1.85 9.83 -3.01
CA MET A 103 0.42 9.74 -2.77
C MET A 103 0.15 9.39 -1.30
N GLU A 104 -1.10 9.55 -0.90
CA GLU A 104 -1.58 8.99 0.34
C GLU A 104 -2.85 8.17 0.09
N ASP A 105 -3.01 7.09 0.87
CA ASP A 105 -4.21 6.27 0.81
C ASP A 105 -5.40 6.99 1.49
N PRO A 106 -6.61 6.40 1.49
CA PRO A 106 -7.77 7.09 2.09
C PRO A 106 -7.62 7.47 3.55
N GLU A 107 -6.70 6.88 4.29
CA GLU A 107 -6.42 7.22 5.69
C GLU A 107 -5.17 8.07 5.88
N GLY A 108 -4.53 8.52 4.79
CA GLY A 108 -3.36 9.39 4.86
C GLY A 108 -2.03 8.66 4.99
N ASN A 109 -1.97 7.35 4.79
CA ASN A 109 -0.70 6.63 4.76
C ASN A 109 0.00 6.92 3.44
N ARG A 110 1.25 7.35 3.52
CA ARG A 110 2.01 7.77 2.35
C ARG A 110 2.64 6.60 1.64
N PHE A 111 2.66 6.70 0.32
CA PHE A 111 3.34 5.74 -0.55
C PHE A 111 3.75 6.44 -1.84
N ASP A 112 4.73 5.88 -2.52
CA ASP A 112 5.20 6.38 -3.80
C ASP A 112 4.75 5.45 -4.92
N VAL A 113 4.30 6.04 -6.02
CA VAL A 113 4.16 5.33 -7.30
C VAL A 113 5.38 5.68 -8.13
N CYS A 114 6.20 4.69 -8.42
CA CYS A 114 7.50 4.86 -9.06
C CYS A 114 7.48 4.26 -10.46
N ASP A 115 8.22 4.88 -11.38
CA ASP A 115 8.51 4.20 -12.64
C ASP A 115 9.29 2.92 -12.33
N ARG A 116 8.92 1.82 -12.99
CA ARG A 116 9.62 0.55 -12.75
C ARG A 116 11.09 0.67 -13.08
N PRO A 117 12.01 0.31 -12.17
CA PRO A 117 13.42 0.39 -12.46
C PRO A 117 13.80 -0.53 -13.62
N PRO A 118 14.80 -0.18 -14.44
CA PRO A 118 15.30 -1.10 -15.45
C PRO A 118 15.88 -2.35 -14.80
N ARG A 119 15.69 -3.47 -15.45
CA ARG A 119 16.21 -4.76 -14.99
C ARG A 119 17.69 -4.92 -15.32
#